data_0588fd19b98887337fd0f7a9aadbb394
#
_entry.id   0588fd19b98887337fd0f7a9aadbb394
#
_cell.length_a   1.000
_cell.length_b   1.000
_cell.length_c   1.000
_cell.angle_alpha   90.00
_cell.angle_beta   90.00
_cell.angle_gamma   90.00
#
_symmetry.space_group_name_H-M   'P 1'
#
loop_
_entity.id
_entity.type
_entity.pdbx_description
1 polymer ?
#
loop_
_entity_poly.entity_id
_entity_poly.type
_entity_poly.pdbx_seq_one_letter_code
_entity_poly.pdbx_strand_id
1 'polypeptide(L)'
;MSIALQAPNNRSWEKLGRILTPNKNVPWMATFTGSASALPLDGGPLCDVYVTGRDDKNRSRIGRIRFNLDDPGEAPQIGPEALLPLGELGSFDENGTSYPCLLEHQERIWLYYIGWMPTVLTPYQCHIGLAVLEPDGTFKKISRAPILERTNDDYLSLGSCYVLKDDGKFHMWYTSYLNWGKTPDEHKHTYVIKYAASTDGIHWTRRNEISIGIQDKEEFAICRPSVLKQDGNYHMWFAARGKEYRIGYAYSKDAINWTRRDDLSGIDVSSSGWDSQAVTYPHVFECGAQLYMLYNGNEYGKEGLGLARLAK
;
A
#
# COMPACT_ATOMS: atom_id res chain seq x y z
N MET A 1 -15.37 19.35 -11.41
CA MET A 1 -15.30 20.08 -10.10
C MET A 1 -14.44 19.24 -9.20
N SER A 2 -13.28 19.75 -8.78
CA SER A 2 -12.43 19.08 -7.78
C SER A 2 -13.18 19.04 -6.45
N ILE A 3 -13.18 17.90 -5.77
CA ILE A 3 -13.68 17.83 -4.39
C ILE A 3 -12.60 18.50 -3.54
N ALA A 4 -12.81 19.75 -3.16
CA ALA A 4 -11.96 20.36 -2.16
C ALA A 4 -12.01 19.47 -0.90
N LEU A 5 -10.87 18.90 -0.49
CA LEU A 5 -10.72 18.36 0.84
C LEU A 5 -10.93 19.54 1.79
N GLN A 6 -12.18 19.76 2.23
CA GLN A 6 -12.53 20.81 3.19
C GLN A 6 -11.54 20.77 4.35
N ALA A 7 -11.35 21.93 5.00
CA ALA A 7 -10.44 22.09 6.14
C ALA A 7 -10.52 20.86 7.08
N PRO A 8 -9.40 20.40 7.64
CA PRO A 8 -9.22 19.04 8.20
C PRO A 8 -10.20 18.62 9.30
N ASN A 9 -11.11 19.48 9.72
CA ASN A 9 -11.86 19.31 10.97
C ASN A 9 -13.10 18.40 10.88
N ASN A 10 -13.46 17.82 9.69
CA ASN A 10 -14.73 17.05 9.59
C ASN A 10 -14.69 15.93 8.55
N ARG A 11 -13.56 15.26 8.34
CA ARG A 11 -13.51 14.11 7.43
C ARG A 11 -14.14 12.90 8.10
N SER A 12 -15.06 12.27 7.38
CA SER A 12 -15.62 10.97 7.79
C SER A 12 -15.69 10.06 6.58
N TRP A 13 -15.22 8.83 6.74
CA TRP A 13 -15.31 7.79 5.73
C TRP A 13 -16.52 6.91 6.02
N GLU A 14 -17.46 6.91 5.09
CA GLU A 14 -18.59 5.97 5.08
C GLU A 14 -18.10 4.60 4.61
N LYS A 15 -18.15 3.60 5.49
CA LYS A 15 -17.77 2.22 5.15
C LYS A 15 -18.85 1.59 4.28
N LEU A 16 -18.49 1.17 3.06
CA LEU A 16 -19.39 0.52 2.12
C LEU A 16 -19.38 -1.01 2.25
N GLY A 17 -18.54 -1.55 3.14
CA GLY A 17 -18.47 -2.96 3.44
C GLY A 17 -17.22 -3.65 2.90
N ARG A 18 -17.19 -4.96 3.09
CA ARG A 18 -16.11 -5.83 2.64
C ARG A 18 -16.37 -6.28 1.21
N ILE A 19 -15.45 -5.96 0.30
CA ILE A 19 -15.57 -6.22 -1.14
C ILE A 19 -14.83 -7.49 -1.59
N LEU A 20 -13.87 -7.99 -0.81
CA LEU A 20 -13.08 -9.18 -1.16
C LEU A 20 -12.67 -9.96 0.07
N THR A 21 -12.70 -11.28 -0.03
CA THR A 21 -12.17 -12.22 0.96
C THR A 21 -11.21 -13.21 0.30
N PRO A 22 -10.29 -13.84 1.07
CA PRO A 22 -9.50 -14.96 0.56
C PRO A 22 -10.40 -16.02 -0.07
N ASN A 23 -9.93 -16.62 -1.17
CA ASN A 23 -10.68 -17.64 -1.89
C ASN A 23 -9.76 -18.82 -2.27
N LYS A 24 -9.98 -19.98 -1.66
CA LYS A 24 -9.19 -21.20 -1.89
C LYS A 24 -9.24 -21.70 -3.34
N ASN A 25 -10.27 -21.33 -4.09
CA ASN A 25 -10.41 -21.71 -5.50
C ASN A 25 -9.61 -20.80 -6.45
N VAL A 26 -9.00 -19.72 -5.92
CA VAL A 26 -8.15 -18.79 -6.65
C VAL A 26 -6.73 -18.88 -6.11
N PRO A 27 -5.82 -19.61 -6.79
CA PRO A 27 -4.52 -19.98 -6.23
C PRO A 27 -3.68 -18.82 -5.69
N TRP A 28 -3.71 -17.66 -6.33
CA TRP A 28 -2.90 -16.53 -5.91
C TRP A 28 -3.42 -15.80 -4.65
N MET A 29 -4.68 -16.05 -4.22
CA MET A 29 -5.29 -15.43 -3.04
C MET A 29 -5.96 -16.45 -2.11
N ALA A 30 -5.43 -17.66 -2.04
CA ALA A 30 -6.05 -18.78 -1.33
C ALA A 30 -6.21 -18.53 0.18
N THR A 31 -5.28 -17.81 0.82
CA THR A 31 -5.23 -17.68 2.28
C THR A 31 -5.24 -16.24 2.80
N PHE A 32 -5.10 -15.25 1.90
CA PHE A 32 -4.92 -13.85 2.28
C PHE A 32 -5.34 -12.91 1.14
N THR A 33 -5.94 -11.78 1.49
CA THR A 33 -6.18 -10.64 0.59
C THR A 33 -5.90 -9.35 1.33
N GLY A 34 -4.85 -8.66 0.95
CA GLY A 34 -4.46 -7.44 1.66
C GLY A 34 -3.86 -6.40 0.74
N SER A 35 -3.61 -5.26 1.26
CA SER A 35 -2.90 -4.16 0.61
C SER A 35 -3.15 -4.04 -0.90
N ALA A 36 -3.96 -3.09 -1.29
CA ALA A 36 -4.41 -2.92 -2.67
C ALA A 36 -4.01 -1.56 -3.25
N SER A 37 -4.06 -1.46 -4.58
CA SER A 37 -3.95 -0.20 -5.32
C SER A 37 -5.01 -0.18 -6.41
N ALA A 38 -5.76 0.90 -6.52
CA ALA A 38 -6.88 1.04 -7.43
C ALA A 38 -6.48 1.79 -8.71
N LEU A 39 -7.09 1.43 -9.81
CA LEU A 39 -7.02 2.09 -11.11
C LEU A 39 -8.44 2.26 -11.64
N PRO A 40 -9.07 3.44 -11.46
CA PRO A 40 -10.37 3.74 -12.09
C PRO A 40 -10.28 3.67 -13.61
N LEU A 41 -11.32 3.14 -14.26
CA LEU A 41 -11.37 2.96 -15.71
C LEU A 41 -12.25 4.02 -16.35
N ASP A 42 -11.71 4.72 -17.35
CA ASP A 42 -12.42 5.62 -18.29
C ASP A 42 -13.42 6.60 -17.64
N GLY A 43 -13.13 7.07 -16.42
CA GLY A 43 -13.99 8.02 -15.69
C GLY A 43 -15.37 7.46 -15.30
N GLY A 44 -15.63 6.18 -15.52
CA GLY A 44 -16.82 5.45 -15.10
C GLY A 44 -16.66 4.82 -13.70
N PRO A 45 -17.68 4.11 -13.20
CA PRO A 45 -17.65 3.50 -11.88
C PRO A 45 -16.83 2.20 -11.82
N LEU A 46 -16.38 1.67 -12.96
CA LEU A 46 -15.55 0.47 -13.00
C LEU A 46 -14.13 0.77 -12.53
N CYS A 47 -13.61 -0.10 -11.68
CA CYS A 47 -12.29 0.04 -11.11
C CYS A 47 -11.54 -1.30 -11.16
N ASP A 48 -10.32 -1.29 -11.72
CA ASP A 48 -9.38 -2.39 -11.55
C ASP A 48 -8.62 -2.18 -10.24
N VAL A 49 -8.61 -3.20 -9.40
CA VAL A 49 -7.89 -3.17 -8.12
C VAL A 49 -6.84 -4.27 -8.13
N TYR A 50 -5.62 -3.87 -7.91
CA TYR A 50 -4.46 -4.74 -7.79
C TYR A 50 -4.26 -5.07 -6.32
N VAL A 51 -4.32 -6.36 -6.00
CA VAL A 51 -4.42 -6.84 -4.63
C VAL A 51 -3.29 -7.81 -4.31
N THR A 52 -2.70 -7.68 -3.12
CA THR A 52 -1.81 -8.70 -2.60
C THR A 52 -2.63 -9.89 -2.11
N GLY A 53 -2.40 -11.06 -2.68
CA GLY A 53 -2.88 -12.34 -2.18
C GLY A 53 -1.75 -13.19 -1.62
N ARG A 54 -2.10 -14.33 -1.01
CA ARG A 54 -1.16 -15.39 -0.68
C ARG A 54 -1.68 -16.74 -1.15
N ASP A 55 -0.79 -17.51 -1.74
CA ASP A 55 -1.08 -18.90 -2.14
C ASP A 55 -1.06 -19.86 -0.92
N ASP A 56 -1.30 -21.13 -1.17
CA ASP A 56 -1.31 -22.22 -0.16
C ASP A 56 0.08 -22.47 0.47
N LYS A 57 1.16 -22.02 -0.18
CA LYS A 57 2.54 -22.09 0.33
C LYS A 57 2.98 -20.80 1.04
N ASN A 58 2.03 -19.91 1.34
CA ASN A 58 2.27 -18.61 1.97
C ASN A 58 3.18 -17.66 1.15
N ARG A 59 3.28 -17.85 -0.16
CA ARG A 59 4.00 -16.95 -1.06
C ARG A 59 3.08 -15.81 -1.48
N SER A 60 3.56 -14.58 -1.41
CA SER A 60 2.75 -13.41 -1.82
C SER A 60 2.66 -13.30 -3.34
N ARG A 61 1.48 -12.96 -3.81
CA ARG A 61 1.19 -12.75 -5.22
C ARG A 61 0.38 -11.47 -5.39
N ILE A 62 0.59 -10.76 -6.47
CA ILE A 62 -0.28 -9.65 -6.87
C ILE A 62 -1.20 -10.15 -7.96
N GLY A 63 -2.49 -10.05 -7.72
CA GLY A 63 -3.54 -10.32 -8.70
C GLY A 63 -4.42 -9.11 -8.94
N ARG A 64 -5.37 -9.22 -9.86
CA ARG A 64 -6.31 -8.16 -10.21
C ARG A 64 -7.74 -8.62 -9.99
N ILE A 65 -8.53 -7.73 -9.42
CA ILE A 65 -10.00 -7.81 -9.42
C ILE A 65 -10.57 -6.60 -10.14
N ARG A 66 -11.78 -6.73 -10.66
CA ARG A 66 -12.56 -5.62 -11.21
C ARG A 66 -13.89 -5.56 -10.49
N PHE A 67 -14.31 -4.38 -10.07
CA PHE A 67 -15.58 -4.17 -9.41
C PHE A 67 -16.20 -2.82 -9.79
N ASN A 68 -17.49 -2.69 -9.49
CA ASN A 68 -18.27 -1.49 -9.75
C ASN A 68 -18.40 -0.67 -8.46
N LEU A 69 -17.94 0.57 -8.48
CA LEU A 69 -18.03 1.50 -7.34
C LEU A 69 -19.48 1.95 -7.04
N ASP A 70 -20.36 1.90 -8.04
CA ASP A 70 -21.79 2.23 -7.86
C ASP A 70 -22.57 1.07 -7.22
N ASP A 71 -22.05 -0.15 -7.32
CA ASP A 71 -22.62 -1.34 -6.67
C ASP A 71 -21.53 -2.15 -5.93
N PRO A 72 -21.04 -1.65 -4.78
CA PRO A 72 -20.00 -2.33 -4.01
C PRO A 72 -20.46 -3.64 -3.37
N GLY A 73 -21.75 -3.96 -3.41
CA GLY A 73 -22.32 -5.24 -2.98
C GLY A 73 -22.22 -6.36 -4.03
N GLU A 74 -21.97 -6.01 -5.29
CA GLU A 74 -21.73 -6.99 -6.35
C GLU A 74 -20.39 -7.70 -6.15
N ALA A 75 -20.37 -9.02 -6.37
CA ALA A 75 -19.14 -9.80 -6.30
C ALA A 75 -18.14 -9.34 -7.37
N PRO A 76 -16.88 -9.07 -7.01
CA PRO A 76 -15.89 -8.61 -7.98
C PRO A 76 -15.53 -9.70 -8.99
N GLN A 77 -15.21 -9.30 -10.21
CA GLN A 77 -14.61 -10.18 -11.20
C GLN A 77 -13.14 -10.40 -10.80
N ILE A 78 -12.76 -11.64 -10.52
CA ILE A 78 -11.41 -11.99 -10.05
C ILE A 78 -10.60 -12.51 -11.23
N GLY A 79 -9.43 -11.91 -11.50
CA GLY A 79 -8.47 -12.42 -12.46
C GLY A 79 -7.95 -13.80 -12.01
N PRO A 80 -7.89 -14.80 -12.91
CA PRO A 80 -7.55 -16.17 -12.53
C PRO A 80 -6.09 -16.32 -12.10
N GLU A 81 -5.20 -15.49 -12.63
CA GLU A 81 -3.76 -15.63 -12.47
C GLU A 81 -3.12 -14.44 -11.74
N ALA A 82 -1.99 -14.68 -11.10
CA ALA A 82 -1.14 -13.62 -10.56
C ALA A 82 -0.46 -12.85 -11.70
N LEU A 83 -0.33 -11.54 -11.54
CA LEU A 83 0.17 -10.63 -12.58
C LEU A 83 1.69 -10.66 -12.75
N LEU A 84 2.42 -11.03 -11.70
CA LEU A 84 3.87 -11.14 -11.71
C LEU A 84 4.31 -12.56 -11.37
N PRO A 85 5.27 -13.13 -12.11
CA PRO A 85 5.90 -14.37 -11.71
C PRO A 85 6.71 -14.17 -10.42
N LEU A 86 6.90 -15.25 -9.66
CA LEU A 86 7.92 -15.28 -8.61
C LEU A 86 9.30 -15.03 -9.22
N GLY A 87 10.20 -14.48 -8.43
CA GLY A 87 11.60 -14.38 -8.81
C GLY A 87 12.30 -15.74 -8.90
N GLU A 88 13.45 -15.76 -9.53
CA GLU A 88 14.34 -16.92 -9.53
C GLU A 88 14.85 -17.20 -8.11
N LEU A 89 15.22 -18.42 -7.81
CA LEU A 89 15.83 -18.77 -6.52
C LEU A 89 17.04 -17.89 -6.22
N GLY A 90 17.06 -17.25 -5.07
CA GLY A 90 18.07 -16.28 -4.65
C GLY A 90 17.82 -14.83 -5.09
N SER A 91 16.76 -14.56 -5.85
CA SER A 91 16.37 -13.19 -6.15
C SER A 91 15.57 -12.56 -4.99
N PHE A 92 15.53 -11.23 -4.94
CA PHE A 92 14.88 -10.48 -3.86
C PHE A 92 13.36 -10.73 -3.75
N ASP A 93 12.73 -11.31 -4.75
CA ASP A 93 11.31 -11.58 -4.84
C ASP A 93 10.98 -13.07 -5.10
N GLU A 94 11.91 -13.96 -4.71
CA GLU A 94 11.76 -15.42 -4.88
C GLU A 94 10.55 -16.00 -4.13
N ASN A 95 10.18 -15.42 -2.99
CA ASN A 95 9.06 -15.88 -2.18
C ASN A 95 7.82 -14.99 -2.34
N GLY A 96 7.86 -13.98 -3.20
CA GLY A 96 6.67 -13.28 -3.60
C GLY A 96 6.80 -11.81 -3.92
N THR A 97 5.72 -11.31 -4.51
CA THR A 97 5.48 -9.91 -4.80
C THR A 97 4.25 -9.43 -4.04
N SER A 98 4.30 -8.23 -3.47
CA SER A 98 3.24 -7.71 -2.61
C SER A 98 3.19 -6.18 -2.59
N TYR A 99 2.17 -5.63 -1.97
CA TYR A 99 1.97 -4.19 -1.74
C TYR A 99 2.06 -3.37 -3.02
N PRO A 100 1.15 -3.60 -3.98
CA PRO A 100 1.15 -2.87 -5.24
C PRO A 100 0.99 -1.36 -5.03
N CYS A 101 1.75 -0.57 -5.78
CA CYS A 101 1.56 0.85 -5.95
C CYS A 101 1.60 1.17 -7.44
N LEU A 102 0.48 1.59 -8.00
CA LEU A 102 0.35 1.92 -9.40
C LEU A 102 0.69 3.39 -9.66
N LEU A 103 1.31 3.64 -10.78
CA LEU A 103 1.55 4.97 -11.32
C LEU A 103 1.32 4.96 -12.84
N GLU A 104 0.43 5.81 -13.32
CA GLU A 104 0.32 6.09 -14.75
C GLU A 104 1.45 7.01 -15.18
N HIS A 105 2.27 6.54 -16.10
CA HIS A 105 3.40 7.29 -16.60
C HIS A 105 3.69 6.98 -18.08
N GLN A 106 3.76 8.02 -18.93
CA GLN A 106 4.03 7.90 -20.37
C GLN A 106 3.13 6.87 -21.06
N GLU A 107 1.81 7.01 -20.85
CA GLU A 107 0.76 6.13 -21.41
C GLU A 107 0.92 4.64 -21.02
N ARG A 108 1.66 4.36 -19.97
CA ARG A 108 1.88 3.01 -19.42
C ARG A 108 1.57 2.99 -17.92
N ILE A 109 1.19 1.82 -17.42
CA ILE A 109 1.01 1.57 -15.98
C ILE A 109 2.33 1.01 -15.43
N TRP A 110 2.88 1.71 -14.46
CA TRP A 110 4.02 1.29 -13.67
C TRP A 110 3.52 0.70 -12.36
N LEU A 111 4.04 -0.46 -12.00
CA LEU A 111 3.71 -1.19 -10.79
C LEU A 111 4.96 -1.29 -9.91
N TYR A 112 5.05 -0.44 -8.89
CA TYR A 112 6.01 -0.61 -7.82
C TYR A 112 5.48 -1.68 -6.86
N TYR A 113 6.37 -2.56 -6.40
CA TYR A 113 5.99 -3.68 -5.55
C TYR A 113 7.08 -4.01 -4.54
N ILE A 114 6.74 -4.69 -3.46
CA ILE A 114 7.70 -5.33 -2.59
C ILE A 114 7.98 -6.73 -3.11
N GLY A 115 9.25 -7.03 -3.34
CA GLY A 115 9.73 -8.40 -3.40
C GLY A 115 10.22 -8.82 -2.02
N TRP A 116 9.97 -10.05 -1.59
CA TRP A 116 10.42 -10.56 -0.32
C TRP A 116 10.97 -11.98 -0.39
N MET A 117 11.90 -12.26 0.53
CA MET A 117 12.53 -13.55 0.70
C MET A 117 12.57 -13.92 2.18
N PRO A 118 12.44 -15.19 2.56
CA PRO A 118 12.67 -15.65 3.91
C PRO A 118 14.17 -15.53 4.26
N THR A 119 14.47 -15.38 5.54
CA THR A 119 15.85 -15.37 6.03
C THR A 119 16.04 -16.35 7.19
N VAL A 120 17.29 -16.57 7.62
CA VAL A 120 17.58 -17.57 8.65
C VAL A 120 17.22 -17.07 10.05
N LEU A 121 17.54 -15.82 10.37
CA LEU A 121 17.39 -15.29 11.75
C LEU A 121 16.24 -14.31 11.88
N THR A 122 15.94 -13.54 10.83
CA THR A 122 14.79 -12.66 10.77
C THR A 122 13.68 -13.32 9.94
N PRO A 123 12.40 -13.00 10.15
CA PRO A 123 11.32 -13.68 9.42
C PRO A 123 11.42 -13.53 7.90
N TYR A 124 11.89 -12.39 7.42
CA TYR A 124 11.98 -12.05 6.00
C TYR A 124 12.85 -10.83 5.75
N GLN A 125 13.18 -10.62 4.49
CA GLN A 125 13.77 -9.38 3.98
C GLN A 125 12.99 -8.90 2.78
N CYS A 126 12.80 -7.60 2.66
CA CYS A 126 12.04 -6.97 1.59
C CYS A 126 12.84 -5.87 0.90
N HIS A 127 12.60 -5.73 -0.41
CA HIS A 127 13.12 -4.67 -1.26
C HIS A 127 12.05 -4.21 -2.24
N ILE A 128 12.24 -3.04 -2.87
CA ILE A 128 11.27 -2.48 -3.81
C ILE A 128 11.70 -2.79 -5.24
N GLY A 129 10.79 -3.39 -6.00
CA GLY A 129 10.92 -3.64 -7.44
C GLY A 129 9.97 -2.77 -8.25
N LEU A 130 10.16 -2.78 -9.57
CA LEU A 130 9.31 -2.11 -10.53
C LEU A 130 9.03 -3.04 -11.71
N ALA A 131 7.76 -3.11 -12.10
CA ALA A 131 7.31 -3.73 -13.33
C ALA A 131 6.47 -2.73 -14.13
N VAL A 132 6.41 -2.92 -15.44
CA VAL A 132 5.66 -2.05 -16.34
C VAL A 132 4.67 -2.89 -17.13
N LEU A 133 3.46 -2.39 -17.31
CA LEU A 133 2.43 -3.04 -18.12
C LEU A 133 2.81 -2.95 -19.59
N GLU A 134 2.96 -4.10 -20.26
CA GLU A 134 3.23 -4.19 -21.68
C GLU A 134 1.93 -4.13 -22.51
N PRO A 135 2.00 -3.84 -23.81
CA PRO A 135 0.83 -3.75 -24.68
C PRO A 135 0.02 -5.05 -24.77
N ASP A 136 0.61 -6.20 -24.47
CA ASP A 136 -0.06 -7.51 -24.42
C ASP A 136 -0.85 -7.75 -23.11
N GLY A 137 -0.88 -6.76 -22.21
CA GLY A 137 -1.58 -6.84 -20.93
C GLY A 137 -0.81 -7.55 -19.81
N THR A 138 0.45 -7.94 -20.04
CA THR A 138 1.31 -8.54 -19.02
C THR A 138 2.21 -7.52 -18.34
N PHE A 139 2.57 -7.75 -17.08
CA PHE A 139 3.57 -6.94 -16.40
C PHE A 139 4.98 -7.55 -16.57
N LYS A 140 5.91 -6.73 -17.01
CA LYS A 140 7.31 -7.11 -17.14
C LYS A 140 8.16 -6.38 -16.10
N LYS A 141 8.89 -7.13 -15.27
CA LYS A 141 9.88 -6.57 -14.34
C LYS A 141 10.99 -5.86 -15.16
N ILE A 142 11.32 -4.62 -14.79
CA ILE A 142 12.34 -3.84 -15.50
C ILE A 142 13.76 -4.27 -15.15
N SER A 143 13.93 -4.93 -13.99
CA SER A 143 15.23 -5.38 -13.48
C SER A 143 15.09 -6.69 -12.72
N ARG A 144 16.16 -7.49 -12.69
CA ARG A 144 16.29 -8.68 -11.81
C ARG A 144 16.71 -8.29 -10.40
N ALA A 145 17.32 -7.12 -10.23
CA ALA A 145 17.67 -6.52 -8.94
C ALA A 145 16.58 -5.53 -8.51
N PRO A 146 16.43 -5.24 -7.20
CA PRO A 146 15.52 -4.21 -6.74
C PRO A 146 15.93 -2.82 -7.24
N ILE A 147 14.98 -1.92 -7.43
CA ILE A 147 15.23 -0.51 -7.75
C ILE A 147 15.51 0.32 -6.49
N LEU A 148 15.09 -0.18 -5.33
CA LEU A 148 15.43 0.38 -4.03
C LEU A 148 15.81 -0.77 -3.09
N GLU A 149 17.09 -0.77 -2.67
CA GLU A 149 17.68 -1.78 -1.80
C GLU A 149 18.27 -1.16 -0.54
N ARG A 150 18.93 -1.96 0.29
CA ARG A 150 19.60 -1.50 1.50
C ARG A 150 20.74 -0.53 1.22
N THR A 151 20.95 0.37 2.17
CA THR A 151 22.11 1.28 2.26
C THR A 151 22.55 1.36 3.71
N ASN A 152 23.55 2.19 4.00
CA ASN A 152 23.95 2.46 5.40
C ASN A 152 22.81 3.08 6.22
N ASP A 153 21.94 3.86 5.60
CA ASP A 153 20.80 4.51 6.28
C ASP A 153 19.57 3.61 6.39
N ASP A 154 19.46 2.60 5.52
CA ASP A 154 18.36 1.63 5.45
C ASP A 154 18.93 0.20 5.42
N TYR A 155 19.71 -0.16 6.44
CA TYR A 155 20.55 -1.38 6.41
C TYR A 155 19.79 -2.67 6.72
N LEU A 156 18.55 -2.61 7.23
CA LEU A 156 17.80 -3.80 7.64
C LEU A 156 16.90 -4.33 6.54
N SER A 157 15.82 -3.66 6.27
CA SER A 157 14.80 -4.07 5.29
C SER A 157 14.01 -2.85 4.84
N LEU A 158 13.44 -2.92 3.67
CA LEU A 158 12.48 -1.94 3.17
C LEU A 158 11.07 -2.55 3.13
N GLY A 159 10.06 -1.71 2.95
CA GLY A 159 8.67 -2.19 2.89
C GLY A 159 7.87 -1.44 1.85
N SER A 160 6.56 -1.39 2.07
CA SER A 160 5.61 -0.76 1.16
C SER A 160 6.01 0.66 0.79
N CYS A 161 5.84 1.01 -0.47
CA CYS A 161 6.03 2.37 -0.95
C CYS A 161 4.74 2.94 -1.54
N TYR A 162 4.72 4.25 -1.66
CA TYR A 162 3.81 5.01 -2.50
C TYR A 162 4.62 5.96 -3.38
N VAL A 163 4.30 6.01 -4.66
CA VAL A 163 4.98 6.86 -5.63
C VAL A 163 3.98 7.82 -6.26
N LEU A 164 4.32 9.09 -6.27
CA LEU A 164 3.58 10.15 -6.93
C LEU A 164 4.52 10.93 -7.84
N LYS A 165 4.08 11.25 -9.04
CA LYS A 165 4.78 12.19 -9.93
C LYS A 165 4.12 13.55 -9.85
N ASP A 166 4.90 14.58 -9.52
CA ASP A 166 4.44 15.94 -9.39
C ASP A 166 5.52 16.92 -9.88
N ASP A 167 5.11 17.90 -10.69
CA ASP A 167 6.00 18.90 -11.28
C ASP A 167 7.30 18.32 -11.88
N GLY A 168 7.13 17.25 -12.68
CA GLY A 168 8.24 16.57 -13.35
C GLY A 168 9.13 15.72 -12.46
N LYS A 169 8.92 15.69 -11.15
CA LYS A 169 9.68 14.94 -10.15
C LYS A 169 8.87 13.76 -9.63
N PHE A 170 9.54 12.65 -9.36
CA PHE A 170 8.96 11.50 -8.67
C PHE A 170 9.28 11.58 -7.17
N HIS A 171 8.26 11.42 -6.35
CA HIS A 171 8.31 11.36 -4.90
C HIS A 171 7.97 9.94 -4.48
N MET A 172 8.78 9.35 -3.62
CA MET A 172 8.50 8.05 -3.01
C MET A 172 8.51 8.19 -1.50
N TRP A 173 7.46 7.72 -0.86
CA TRP A 173 7.41 7.47 0.58
C TRP A 173 7.46 5.97 0.77
N TYR A 174 8.41 5.48 1.55
CA TYR A 174 8.65 4.04 1.70
C TYR A 174 8.89 3.65 3.15
N THR A 175 8.52 2.43 3.50
CA THR A 175 8.76 1.87 4.83
C THR A 175 10.22 1.48 4.96
N SER A 176 10.88 1.98 6.01
CA SER A 176 12.26 1.65 6.39
C SER A 176 12.28 1.00 7.77
N TYR A 177 12.90 -0.17 7.87
CA TYR A 177 13.02 -0.92 9.12
C TYR A 177 14.16 -0.36 9.96
N LEU A 178 13.87 -0.04 11.22
CA LEU A 178 14.82 0.49 12.18
C LEU A 178 15.35 -0.58 13.15
N ASN A 179 14.54 -1.64 13.37
CA ASN A 179 14.85 -2.68 14.34
C ASN A 179 14.05 -3.96 14.02
N TRP A 180 14.66 -5.13 14.27
CA TRP A 180 14.00 -6.45 14.19
C TRP A 180 13.61 -7.04 15.54
N GLY A 181 13.85 -6.34 16.66
CA GLY A 181 13.77 -6.86 18.00
C GLY A 181 15.15 -7.23 18.53
N LYS A 182 15.23 -7.66 19.78
CA LYS A 182 16.49 -8.00 20.44
C LYS A 182 16.92 -9.44 20.20
N THR A 183 15.96 -10.32 19.95
CA THR A 183 16.17 -11.75 19.68
C THR A 183 15.28 -12.21 18.52
N PRO A 184 15.59 -13.36 17.87
CA PRO A 184 14.74 -13.92 16.83
C PRO A 184 13.29 -14.18 17.25
N ASP A 185 13.05 -14.42 18.53
CA ASP A 185 11.73 -14.68 19.10
C ASP A 185 10.95 -13.39 19.44
N GLU A 186 11.64 -12.25 19.52
CA GLU A 186 11.04 -10.96 19.83
C GLU A 186 10.64 -10.22 18.55
N HIS A 187 9.57 -10.67 17.91
CA HIS A 187 9.11 -10.17 16.61
C HIS A 187 8.55 -8.72 16.59
N LYS A 188 8.98 -7.86 17.49
CA LYS A 188 8.64 -6.42 17.47
C LYS A 188 9.60 -5.66 16.57
N HIS A 189 9.47 -5.86 15.26
CA HIS A 189 10.19 -5.03 14.31
C HIS A 189 9.60 -3.63 14.26
N THR A 190 10.47 -2.63 14.34
CA THR A 190 10.11 -1.21 14.28
C THR A 190 10.41 -0.65 12.91
N TYR A 191 9.48 0.08 12.34
CA TYR A 191 9.67 0.75 11.06
C TYR A 191 8.90 2.08 10.97
N VAL A 192 9.39 2.96 10.11
CA VAL A 192 8.88 4.31 9.85
C VAL A 192 8.71 4.53 8.35
N ILE A 193 8.08 5.62 7.96
CA ILE A 193 8.02 6.05 6.56
C ILE A 193 9.12 7.09 6.33
N LYS A 194 10.00 6.81 5.37
CA LYS A 194 11.04 7.71 4.87
C LYS A 194 10.71 8.21 3.46
N TYR A 195 11.50 9.18 2.98
CA TYR A 195 11.32 9.83 1.70
C TYR A 195 12.51 9.59 0.76
N ALA A 196 12.20 9.43 -0.53
CA ALA A 196 13.15 9.44 -1.63
C ALA A 196 12.62 10.25 -2.82
N ALA A 197 13.50 10.82 -3.62
CA ALA A 197 13.16 11.55 -4.83
C ALA A 197 13.89 10.97 -6.04
N SER A 198 13.27 11.12 -7.22
CA SER A 198 13.85 10.69 -8.50
C SER A 198 13.43 11.63 -9.63
N THR A 199 14.21 11.66 -10.70
CA THR A 199 13.88 12.33 -11.97
C THR A 199 13.31 11.38 -13.01
N ASP A 200 13.53 10.07 -12.85
CA ASP A 200 13.13 9.04 -13.81
C ASP A 200 12.21 7.95 -13.22
N GLY A 201 11.98 7.95 -11.89
CA GLY A 201 11.18 6.95 -11.21
C GLY A 201 11.87 5.59 -11.00
N ILE A 202 13.13 5.45 -11.42
CA ILE A 202 13.93 4.22 -11.36
C ILE A 202 15.11 4.38 -10.42
N HIS A 203 15.86 5.47 -10.57
CA HIS A 203 17.03 5.78 -9.75
C HIS A 203 16.64 6.79 -8.66
N TRP A 204 16.80 6.39 -7.39
CA TRP A 204 16.28 7.13 -6.26
C TRP A 204 17.37 7.71 -5.37
N THR A 205 17.25 9.00 -5.04
CA THR A 205 18.09 9.69 -4.07
C THR A 205 17.38 9.70 -2.72
N ARG A 206 18.04 9.19 -1.69
CA ARG A 206 17.61 9.17 -0.28
C ARG A 206 18.47 10.11 0.55
N ARG A 207 17.86 10.80 1.52
CA ARG A 207 18.55 11.70 2.44
C ARG A 207 18.37 11.31 3.91
N ASN A 208 17.89 10.08 4.17
CA ASN A 208 17.55 9.57 5.49
C ASN A 208 16.48 10.40 6.24
N GLU A 209 15.63 11.09 5.51
CA GLU A 209 14.56 11.92 6.04
C GLU A 209 13.36 11.06 6.43
N ILE A 210 12.94 11.15 7.70
CA ILE A 210 11.73 10.48 8.20
C ILE A 210 10.53 11.37 7.93
N SER A 211 9.63 10.92 7.07
CA SER A 211 8.37 11.61 6.79
C SER A 211 7.36 11.41 7.92
N ILE A 212 7.16 10.16 8.34
CA ILE A 212 6.27 9.82 9.45
C ILE A 212 7.01 8.89 10.40
N GLY A 213 7.25 9.38 11.62
CA GLY A 213 7.93 8.64 12.70
C GLY A 213 6.97 8.10 13.75
N ILE A 214 7.54 7.35 14.69
CA ILE A 214 6.87 6.85 15.90
C ILE A 214 6.56 8.04 16.82
N GLN A 215 5.33 8.11 17.35
CA GLN A 215 4.90 9.23 18.21
C GLN A 215 5.02 8.93 19.70
N ASP A 216 4.79 7.69 20.10
CA ASP A 216 4.76 7.32 21.53
C ASP A 216 5.37 5.93 21.77
N LYS A 217 5.36 5.50 23.03
CA LYS A 217 5.95 4.22 23.47
C LYS A 217 5.14 2.99 23.08
N GLU A 218 3.86 3.16 22.80
CA GLU A 218 2.97 2.06 22.44
C GLU A 218 3.06 1.76 20.94
N GLU A 219 3.40 2.78 20.16
CA GLU A 219 3.54 2.67 18.71
C GLU A 219 4.91 2.11 18.33
N PHE A 220 4.96 1.21 17.36
CA PHE A 220 6.22 0.63 16.91
C PHE A 220 6.33 0.42 15.40
N ALA A 221 5.24 0.62 14.64
CA ALA A 221 5.27 0.29 13.23
C ALA A 221 4.41 1.26 12.40
N ILE A 222 5.05 2.00 11.49
CA ILE A 222 4.40 2.95 10.56
C ILE A 222 4.69 2.51 9.13
N CYS A 223 3.65 2.19 8.36
CA CYS A 223 3.83 1.68 7.00
C CYS A 223 2.66 2.02 6.07
N ARG A 224 2.77 1.57 4.84
CA ARG A 224 1.75 1.66 3.81
C ARG A 224 1.23 3.09 3.64
N PRO A 225 2.08 4.04 3.24
CA PRO A 225 1.62 5.36 2.86
C PRO A 225 0.70 5.28 1.63
N SER A 226 -0.31 6.14 1.63
CA SER A 226 -1.16 6.44 0.49
C SER A 226 -1.28 7.94 0.39
N VAL A 227 -0.80 8.54 -0.69
CA VAL A 227 -0.65 9.99 -0.80
C VAL A 227 -1.52 10.54 -1.92
N LEU A 228 -2.26 11.59 -1.63
CA LEU A 228 -3.04 12.36 -2.58
C LEU A 228 -2.57 13.81 -2.55
N LYS A 229 -2.38 14.42 -3.73
CA LYS A 229 -2.16 15.87 -3.85
C LYS A 229 -3.47 16.54 -4.22
N GLN A 230 -3.91 17.49 -3.38
CA GLN A 230 -5.12 18.26 -3.62
C GLN A 230 -4.96 19.68 -3.09
N ASP A 231 -5.44 20.67 -3.86
CA ASP A 231 -5.40 22.12 -3.51
C ASP A 231 -4.01 22.59 -3.08
N GLY A 232 -2.96 22.09 -3.75
CA GLY A 232 -1.57 22.47 -3.47
C GLY A 232 -0.96 21.83 -2.21
N ASN A 233 -1.71 20.95 -1.52
CA ASN A 233 -1.23 20.21 -0.35
C ASN A 233 -1.15 18.72 -0.65
N TYR A 234 -0.25 18.03 0.04
CA TYR A 234 -0.16 16.57 0.06
C TYR A 234 -0.87 16.05 1.31
N HIS A 235 -1.66 15.02 1.14
CA HIS A 235 -2.41 14.33 2.18
C HIS A 235 -1.96 12.88 2.20
N MET A 236 -1.56 12.36 3.34
CA MET A 236 -1.11 10.98 3.49
C MET A 236 -1.98 10.26 4.52
N TRP A 237 -2.54 9.13 4.13
CA TRP A 237 -3.05 8.12 5.06
C TRP A 237 -2.02 7.00 5.15
N PHE A 238 -1.85 6.43 6.31
CA PHE A 238 -0.87 5.38 6.56
C PHE A 238 -1.35 4.42 7.64
N ALA A 239 -0.74 3.26 7.74
CA ALA A 239 -1.01 2.31 8.80
C ALA A 239 -0.06 2.55 9.97
N ALA A 240 -0.61 2.76 11.17
CA ALA A 240 0.10 2.93 12.42
C ALA A 240 -0.24 1.80 13.39
N ARG A 241 0.75 1.12 13.97
CA ARG A 241 0.57 0.00 14.85
C ARG A 241 1.10 0.26 16.25
N GLY A 242 0.17 0.23 17.21
CA GLY A 242 0.43 0.01 18.61
C GLY A 242 0.00 -1.42 19.01
N LYS A 243 -1.00 -1.55 19.89
CA LYS A 243 -1.59 -2.86 20.19
C LYS A 243 -2.20 -3.48 18.93
N GLU A 244 -3.00 -2.70 18.20
CA GLU A 244 -3.59 -3.06 16.92
C GLU A 244 -3.32 -1.95 15.89
N TYR A 245 -3.53 -2.25 14.62
CA TYR A 245 -3.40 -1.25 13.58
C TYR A 245 -4.57 -0.26 13.56
N ARG A 246 -4.23 1.00 13.32
CA ARG A 246 -5.15 2.09 12.99
C ARG A 246 -4.65 2.79 11.72
N ILE A 247 -5.54 3.52 11.07
CA ILE A 247 -5.17 4.39 9.96
C ILE A 247 -4.88 5.77 10.54
N GLY A 248 -3.63 6.22 10.38
CA GLY A 248 -3.19 7.56 10.69
C GLY A 248 -3.33 8.50 9.51
N TYR A 249 -3.14 9.79 9.76
CA TYR A 249 -3.21 10.85 8.77
C TYR A 249 -2.15 11.91 9.01
N ALA A 250 -1.60 12.44 7.90
CA ALA A 250 -0.70 13.58 7.91
C ALA A 250 -0.92 14.45 6.67
N TYR A 251 -0.47 15.69 6.73
CA TYR A 251 -0.46 16.60 5.58
C TYR A 251 0.88 17.32 5.45
N SER A 252 1.19 17.75 4.22
CA SER A 252 2.42 18.48 3.87
C SER A 252 2.16 19.49 2.77
N LYS A 253 2.96 20.57 2.74
CA LYS A 253 2.98 21.54 1.64
C LYS A 253 4.06 21.26 0.60
N ASP A 254 5.08 20.48 0.96
CA ASP A 254 6.30 20.28 0.18
C ASP A 254 6.65 18.82 -0.08
N ALA A 255 5.77 17.88 0.32
CA ALA A 255 5.98 16.43 0.20
C ALA A 255 7.07 15.84 1.13
N ILE A 256 7.81 16.67 1.84
CA ILE A 256 8.96 16.27 2.67
C ILE A 256 8.65 16.45 4.16
N ASN A 257 8.20 17.65 4.53
CA ASN A 257 7.90 17.99 5.92
C ASN A 257 6.41 17.75 6.21
N TRP A 258 6.12 16.78 7.09
CA TRP A 258 4.76 16.32 7.37
C TRP A 258 4.29 16.73 8.76
N THR A 259 3.04 17.20 8.84
CA THR A 259 2.34 17.39 10.10
C THR A 259 1.38 16.23 10.32
N ARG A 260 1.67 15.37 11.29
CA ARG A 260 0.84 14.20 11.63
C ARG A 260 -0.35 14.62 12.49
N ARG A 261 -1.54 14.18 12.11
CA ARG A 261 -2.84 14.47 12.73
C ARG A 261 -3.77 13.27 12.59
N ASP A 262 -3.50 12.22 13.35
CA ASP A 262 -4.26 10.94 13.29
C ASP A 262 -5.72 11.11 13.67
N ASP A 263 -6.03 12.11 14.50
CA ASP A 263 -7.39 12.55 14.83
C ASP A 263 -8.22 12.96 13.59
N LEU A 264 -7.58 13.22 12.47
CA LEU A 264 -8.19 13.60 11.20
C LEU A 264 -8.18 12.49 10.15
N SER A 265 -7.87 11.25 10.52
CA SER A 265 -7.90 10.09 9.60
C SER A 265 -9.30 9.85 9.02
N GLY A 266 -10.33 10.13 9.82
CA GLY A 266 -11.75 10.04 9.43
C GLY A 266 -12.32 8.63 9.40
N ILE A 267 -11.54 7.61 9.79
CA ILE A 267 -11.96 6.21 9.83
C ILE A 267 -11.42 5.51 11.08
N ASP A 268 -12.26 4.69 11.71
CA ASP A 268 -11.87 3.84 12.84
C ASP A 268 -12.52 2.46 12.71
N VAL A 269 -12.24 1.56 13.66
CA VAL A 269 -12.82 0.21 13.72
C VAL A 269 -14.34 0.24 13.86
N SER A 270 -14.99 -0.80 13.36
CA SER A 270 -16.42 -1.02 13.57
C SER A 270 -16.68 -1.58 14.97
N SER A 271 -17.90 -1.46 15.46
CA SER A 271 -18.29 -2.01 16.77
C SER A 271 -18.24 -3.55 16.80
N SER A 272 -18.34 -4.20 15.65
CA SER A 272 -18.29 -5.66 15.49
C SER A 272 -17.90 -6.04 14.05
N GLY A 273 -17.59 -7.32 13.83
CA GLY A 273 -17.34 -7.88 12.51
C GLY A 273 -15.88 -7.86 12.09
N TRP A 274 -15.65 -7.96 10.80
CA TRP A 274 -14.36 -8.22 10.14
C TRP A 274 -13.32 -7.11 10.30
N ASP A 275 -13.71 -5.90 10.67
CA ASP A 275 -12.86 -4.72 10.88
C ASP A 275 -13.05 -4.08 12.28
N SER A 276 -13.47 -4.90 13.26
CA SER A 276 -13.76 -4.43 14.62
C SER A 276 -12.53 -4.34 15.53
N GLN A 277 -11.42 -4.95 15.15
CA GLN A 277 -10.17 -4.91 15.93
C GLN A 277 -9.13 -4.01 15.29
N ALA A 278 -9.06 -4.03 13.95
CA ALA A 278 -8.06 -3.28 13.20
C ALA A 278 -8.65 -2.71 11.90
N VAL A 279 -8.15 -1.54 11.52
CA VAL A 279 -8.24 -0.97 10.17
C VAL A 279 -6.83 -0.60 9.73
N THR A 280 -6.40 -1.05 8.55
CA THR A 280 -5.00 -0.93 8.13
C THR A 280 -4.84 -0.87 6.60
N TYR A 281 -3.63 -0.56 6.15
CA TYR A 281 -3.19 -0.57 4.76
C TYR A 281 -4.08 0.26 3.82
N PRO A 282 -4.27 1.56 4.13
CA PRO A 282 -5.13 2.41 3.34
C PRO A 282 -4.59 2.58 1.91
N HIS A 283 -5.50 2.70 0.97
CA HIS A 283 -5.24 3.23 -0.36
C HIS A 283 -6.37 4.18 -0.75
N VAL A 284 -6.05 5.47 -0.77
CA VAL A 284 -7.00 6.53 -1.13
C VAL A 284 -6.84 6.88 -2.59
N PHE A 285 -7.95 6.97 -3.31
CA PHE A 285 -7.97 7.26 -4.74
C PHE A 285 -9.21 8.07 -5.13
N GLU A 286 -9.11 8.79 -6.24
CA GLU A 286 -10.21 9.52 -6.84
C GLU A 286 -10.89 8.68 -7.92
N CYS A 287 -12.21 8.70 -7.97
CA CYS A 287 -12.99 8.22 -9.10
C CYS A 287 -14.13 9.19 -9.38
N GLY A 288 -14.11 9.83 -10.54
CA GLY A 288 -15.00 10.94 -10.85
C GLY A 288 -14.83 12.10 -9.86
N ALA A 289 -15.93 12.52 -9.24
CA ALA A 289 -15.93 13.57 -8.23
C ALA A 289 -15.97 13.01 -6.79
N GLN A 290 -15.49 11.77 -6.55
CA GLN A 290 -15.58 11.11 -5.28
C GLN A 290 -14.25 10.50 -4.85
N LEU A 291 -13.91 10.64 -3.56
CA LEU A 291 -12.79 9.95 -2.94
C LEU A 291 -13.24 8.62 -2.33
N TYR A 292 -12.45 7.60 -2.57
CA TYR A 292 -12.62 6.27 -2.01
C TYR A 292 -11.36 5.84 -1.24
N MET A 293 -11.53 4.92 -0.31
CA MET A 293 -10.44 4.27 0.41
C MET A 293 -10.65 2.76 0.40
N LEU A 294 -9.65 2.04 -0.09
CA LEU A 294 -9.50 0.61 0.17
C LEU A 294 -8.75 0.43 1.49
N TYR A 295 -9.18 -0.53 2.31
CA TYR A 295 -8.53 -0.81 3.59
C TYR A 295 -8.69 -2.29 3.98
N ASN A 296 -7.78 -2.79 4.81
CA ASN A 296 -7.90 -4.12 5.39
C ASN A 296 -8.45 -4.05 6.81
N GLY A 297 -9.20 -5.08 7.20
CA GLY A 297 -9.71 -5.27 8.55
C GLY A 297 -8.77 -6.07 9.45
N ASN A 298 -9.36 -6.89 10.30
CA ASN A 298 -8.67 -7.73 11.28
C ASN A 298 -7.65 -8.66 10.61
N GLU A 299 -6.59 -9.01 11.34
CA GLU A 299 -5.53 -9.93 10.90
C GLU A 299 -4.89 -9.56 9.55
N TYR A 300 -4.78 -8.24 9.26
CA TYR A 300 -4.00 -7.64 8.16
C TYR A 300 -4.43 -8.01 6.73
N GLY A 301 -5.49 -8.76 6.53
CA GLY A 301 -5.97 -9.21 5.23
C GLY A 301 -6.46 -10.66 5.20
N LYS A 302 -6.40 -11.40 6.31
CA LYS A 302 -7.09 -12.69 6.42
C LYS A 302 -8.61 -12.54 6.38
N GLU A 303 -9.10 -11.46 7.00
CA GLU A 303 -10.53 -11.13 6.99
C GLU A 303 -10.98 -10.41 5.71
N GLY A 304 -10.04 -9.92 4.90
CA GLY A 304 -10.34 -9.38 3.59
C GLY A 304 -10.04 -7.90 3.37
N LEU A 305 -10.56 -7.39 2.27
CA LEU A 305 -10.42 -6.01 1.79
C LEU A 305 -11.78 -5.31 1.81
N GLY A 306 -11.83 -4.12 2.33
CA GLY A 306 -13.02 -3.27 2.36
C GLY A 306 -12.89 -2.00 1.55
N LEU A 307 -14.03 -1.38 1.31
CA LEU A 307 -14.18 -0.10 0.63
C LEU A 307 -14.87 0.90 1.55
N ALA A 308 -14.39 2.13 1.54
CA ALA A 308 -15.05 3.27 2.14
C ALA A 308 -15.10 4.44 1.14
N ARG A 309 -16.05 5.32 1.32
CA ARG A 309 -16.26 6.54 0.53
C ARG A 309 -16.16 7.75 1.44
N LEU A 310 -15.51 8.83 1.00
CA LEU A 310 -15.49 10.06 1.77
C LEU A 310 -16.92 10.64 1.81
N ALA A 311 -17.45 10.87 3.02
CA ALA A 311 -18.76 11.50 3.20
C ALA A 311 -18.74 12.94 2.66
N LYS A 312 -19.88 13.36 2.08
CA LYS A 312 -20.05 14.71 1.53
C LYS A 312 -20.18 15.76 2.61
#